data_462579f79746dc5f163a14ac149c39ea
#
_entry.id   462579f79746dc5f163a14ac149c39ea
#
_cell.length_a   1.000
_cell.length_b   1.000
_cell.length_c   1.000
_cell.angle_alpha   90.00
_cell.angle_beta   90.00
_cell.angle_gamma   90.00
#
_symmetry.space_group_name_H-M   'P 1'
#
loop_
_entity.id
_entity.type
_entity.pdbx_description
1 polymer ?
#
loop_
_entity_poly.entity_id
_entity_poly.type
_entity_poly.pdbx_seq_one_letter_code
_entity_poly.pdbx_strand_id
1 'polypeptide(L)'
;MFSFFRNRFNSKKVKINEEKLLKEYGNCRMIKSHIKLLIISDTHGLLSYKEEYIGKLKEIKDYDLCCCLGDISYSDFEEVLKYVPKEKIVAILGNHDDFDVLNHFNLNDLNGKIITINGIRIGGMQGSYKYKDEKFPSFTHEESITFLNALGEVDILLSHTGPYLGLETNEVHSGLIGITEYLYKNHVPYNIHGHNHQNGDRFMKNGTKIMERYLIEKIEL
;
A
#
# COMPACT_ATOMS: atom_id res chain seq x y z
N MET A 1 6.53 8.92 -42.50
CA MET A 1 7.81 9.09 -41.79
C MET A 1 7.49 9.70 -40.43
N PHE A 2 7.12 8.85 -39.46
CA PHE A 2 6.73 9.28 -38.10
C PHE A 2 7.94 9.14 -37.18
N SER A 3 8.50 10.26 -36.79
CA SER A 3 9.59 10.36 -35.83
C SER A 3 9.03 10.12 -34.41
N PHE A 4 9.33 8.97 -33.83
CA PHE A 4 9.10 8.71 -32.41
C PHE A 4 10.11 9.54 -31.59
N PHE A 5 9.65 10.63 -31.00
CA PHE A 5 10.36 11.27 -29.92
C PHE A 5 10.31 10.37 -28.69
N ARG A 6 11.33 9.56 -28.51
CA ARG A 6 11.68 8.97 -27.21
C ARG A 6 12.19 10.09 -26.31
N ASN A 7 11.31 10.70 -25.52
CA ASN A 7 11.76 11.46 -24.38
C ASN A 7 12.40 10.46 -23.40
N ARG A 8 13.73 10.41 -23.40
CA ARG A 8 14.51 9.76 -22.35
C ARG A 8 14.36 10.62 -21.11
N PHE A 9 13.42 10.24 -20.23
CA PHE A 9 13.51 10.67 -18.84
C PHE A 9 14.84 10.14 -18.30
N ASN A 10 15.75 11.06 -18.04
CA ASN A 10 17.05 10.78 -17.44
C ASN A 10 16.79 10.58 -15.93
N SER A 11 16.22 9.44 -15.55
CA SER A 11 16.12 9.03 -14.15
C SER A 11 17.54 8.78 -13.67
N LYS A 12 18.19 9.79 -13.07
CA LYS A 12 19.33 9.51 -12.19
C LYS A 12 18.84 8.45 -11.22
N LYS A 13 19.34 7.21 -11.34
CA LYS A 13 19.03 6.14 -10.40
C LYS A 13 19.34 6.67 -9.01
N VAL A 14 18.31 7.07 -8.28
CA VAL A 14 18.45 7.50 -6.90
C VAL A 14 18.87 6.25 -6.12
N LYS A 15 20.02 6.32 -5.45
CA LYS A 15 20.52 5.19 -4.66
C LYS A 15 20.10 5.42 -3.21
N ILE A 16 19.24 4.54 -2.70
CA ILE A 16 18.98 4.44 -1.28
C ILE A 16 20.19 3.75 -0.62
N ASN A 17 20.67 4.34 0.47
CA ASN A 17 21.70 3.74 1.29
C ASN A 17 21.11 3.37 2.66
N GLU A 18 20.57 2.16 2.77
CA GLU A 18 19.97 1.64 4.00
C GLU A 18 20.94 1.60 5.19
N GLU A 19 22.26 1.40 4.97
CA GLU A 19 23.26 1.44 6.03
C GLU A 19 23.36 2.84 6.64
N LYS A 20 23.28 3.89 5.80
CA LYS A 20 23.27 5.27 6.28
C LYS A 20 22.00 5.54 7.09
N LEU A 21 20.83 5.12 6.58
CA LEU A 21 19.55 5.30 7.26
C LEU A 21 19.51 4.53 8.59
N LEU A 22 20.01 3.30 8.63
CA LEU A 22 20.10 2.52 9.85
C LEU A 22 21.00 3.19 10.90
N LYS A 23 22.14 3.73 10.47
CA LYS A 23 23.04 4.45 11.37
C LYS A 23 22.42 5.75 11.91
N GLU A 24 21.62 6.44 11.12
CA GLU A 24 21.00 7.71 11.48
C GLU A 24 19.78 7.51 12.39
N TYR A 25 18.91 6.56 12.06
CA TYR A 25 17.62 6.39 12.73
C TYR A 25 17.54 5.14 13.64
N GLY A 26 18.36 4.11 13.43
CA GLY A 26 18.32 2.87 14.21
C GLY A 26 17.20 1.92 13.79
N ASN A 27 16.87 0.98 14.70
CA ASN A 27 15.89 -0.09 14.45
C ASN A 27 14.44 0.38 14.58
N CYS A 28 13.52 -0.37 13.95
CA CYS A 28 12.08 -0.17 14.13
C CYS A 28 11.62 -0.49 15.56
N ARG A 29 10.41 -0.03 15.88
CA ARG A 29 9.76 -0.34 17.17
C ARG A 29 9.23 -1.78 17.18
N MET A 30 8.94 -2.28 18.38
CA MET A 30 8.15 -3.51 18.57
C MET A 30 6.70 -3.12 18.93
N ILE A 31 5.73 -3.79 18.32
CA ILE A 31 4.32 -3.71 18.74
C ILE A 31 4.07 -4.82 19.77
N LYS A 32 3.33 -4.48 20.84
CA LYS A 32 2.93 -5.46 21.89
C LYS A 32 1.46 -5.87 21.75
N SER A 33 0.68 -5.15 20.94
CA SER A 33 -0.74 -5.42 20.70
C SER A 33 -0.92 -6.35 19.51
N HIS A 34 -2.04 -7.09 19.50
CA HIS A 34 -2.40 -7.99 18.40
C HIS A 34 -3.53 -7.40 17.57
N ILE A 35 -3.47 -7.59 16.27
CA ILE A 35 -4.53 -7.20 15.35
C ILE A 35 -4.66 -8.23 14.22
N LYS A 36 -5.91 -8.52 13.84
CA LYS A 36 -6.25 -9.38 12.71
C LYS A 36 -6.76 -8.51 11.56
N LEU A 37 -6.08 -8.55 10.44
CA LEU A 37 -6.43 -7.75 9.28
C LEU A 37 -6.89 -8.67 8.14
N LEU A 38 -8.00 -8.29 7.52
CA LEU A 38 -8.40 -8.79 6.20
C LEU A 38 -7.82 -7.84 5.16
N ILE A 39 -6.93 -8.32 4.32
CA ILE A 39 -6.31 -7.54 3.25
C ILE A 39 -6.99 -7.88 1.93
N ILE A 40 -7.36 -6.86 1.15
CA ILE A 40 -7.87 -6.98 -0.22
C ILE A 40 -7.04 -6.03 -1.09
N SER A 41 -6.41 -6.54 -2.15
CA SER A 41 -5.53 -5.76 -3.02
C SER A 41 -5.50 -6.31 -4.44
N ASP A 42 -5.41 -5.43 -5.44
CA ASP A 42 -5.11 -5.76 -6.84
C ASP A 42 -6.09 -6.79 -7.44
N THR A 43 -7.36 -6.63 -7.14
CA THR A 43 -8.40 -7.56 -7.60
C THR A 43 -8.79 -7.36 -9.06
N HIS A 44 -8.64 -6.13 -9.61
CA HIS A 44 -8.85 -5.79 -11.03
C HIS A 44 -10.13 -6.39 -11.66
N GLY A 45 -11.22 -6.43 -10.92
CA GLY A 45 -12.50 -6.99 -11.39
C GLY A 45 -12.67 -8.49 -11.10
N LEU A 46 -11.64 -9.20 -10.60
CA LEU A 46 -11.69 -10.65 -10.42
C LEU A 46 -12.78 -11.15 -9.47
N LEU A 47 -13.13 -10.38 -8.44
CA LEU A 47 -14.16 -10.78 -7.47
C LEU A 47 -15.54 -10.85 -8.09
N SER A 48 -15.82 -10.04 -9.11
CA SER A 48 -17.12 -9.96 -9.75
C SER A 48 -17.48 -11.19 -10.62
N TYR A 49 -16.50 -12.02 -11.00
CA TYR A 49 -16.75 -13.18 -11.89
C TYR A 49 -16.03 -14.47 -11.49
N LYS A 50 -15.20 -14.48 -10.44
CA LYS A 50 -14.53 -15.70 -9.97
C LYS A 50 -15.05 -16.13 -8.59
N GLU A 51 -15.88 -17.16 -8.58
CA GLU A 51 -16.49 -17.72 -7.36
C GLU A 51 -15.46 -18.15 -6.31
N GLU A 52 -14.28 -18.58 -6.73
CA GLU A 52 -13.17 -18.97 -5.86
C GLU A 52 -12.80 -17.87 -4.86
N TYR A 53 -12.66 -16.63 -5.33
CA TYR A 53 -12.30 -15.51 -4.48
C TYR A 53 -13.46 -15.03 -3.60
N ILE A 54 -14.69 -15.09 -4.14
CA ILE A 54 -15.88 -14.83 -3.33
C ILE A 54 -16.01 -15.87 -2.22
N GLY A 55 -15.73 -17.15 -2.53
CA GLY A 55 -15.68 -18.23 -1.53
C GLY A 55 -14.73 -17.91 -0.39
N LYS A 56 -13.49 -17.53 -0.74
CA LYS A 56 -12.47 -17.13 0.25
C LYS A 56 -12.93 -15.96 1.12
N LEU A 57 -13.55 -14.93 0.53
CA LEU A 57 -14.09 -13.78 1.24
C LEU A 57 -15.22 -14.17 2.20
N LYS A 58 -16.09 -15.13 1.83
CA LYS A 58 -17.17 -15.66 2.66
C LYS A 58 -16.68 -16.42 3.89
N GLU A 59 -15.55 -17.09 3.79
CA GLU A 59 -14.98 -17.93 4.85
C GLU A 59 -14.27 -17.12 5.92
N ILE A 60 -13.70 -15.95 5.59
CA ILE A 60 -12.95 -15.12 6.53
C ILE A 60 -13.91 -14.31 7.39
N LYS A 61 -14.07 -14.67 8.68
CA LYS A 61 -14.98 -14.01 9.61
C LYS A 61 -14.32 -13.30 10.78
N ASP A 62 -13.16 -13.78 11.19
CA ASP A 62 -12.47 -13.30 12.39
C ASP A 62 -11.38 -12.31 12.00
N TYR A 63 -11.72 -11.03 11.89
CA TYR A 63 -10.79 -9.91 11.65
C TYR A 63 -11.31 -8.63 12.35
N ASP A 64 -10.39 -7.79 12.76
CA ASP A 64 -10.66 -6.50 13.41
C ASP A 64 -10.95 -5.42 12.38
N LEU A 65 -10.20 -5.40 11.27
CA LEU A 65 -10.27 -4.39 10.21
C LEU A 65 -10.06 -5.03 8.84
N CYS A 66 -10.79 -4.54 7.83
CA CYS A 66 -10.56 -4.83 6.42
C CYS A 66 -9.79 -3.67 5.77
N CYS A 67 -8.65 -3.97 5.19
CA CYS A 67 -7.76 -3.00 4.54
C CYS A 67 -7.76 -3.24 3.02
N CYS A 68 -8.38 -2.34 2.26
CA CYS A 68 -8.36 -2.34 0.81
C CYS A 68 -7.17 -1.51 0.32
N LEU A 69 -6.19 -2.17 -0.32
CA LEU A 69 -4.91 -1.55 -0.68
C LEU A 69 -4.84 -1.01 -2.12
N GLY A 70 -5.98 -0.90 -2.79
CA GLY A 70 -6.09 -0.33 -4.13
C GLY A 70 -6.14 -1.35 -5.25
N ASP A 71 -6.36 -0.84 -6.46
CA ASP A 71 -6.62 -1.58 -7.69
C ASP A 71 -7.83 -2.53 -7.54
N ILE A 72 -8.91 -1.97 -6.95
CA ILE A 72 -10.19 -2.64 -6.68
C ILE A 72 -11.29 -1.95 -7.47
N SER A 73 -11.86 -2.65 -8.45
CA SER A 73 -12.90 -2.09 -9.32
C SER A 73 -14.22 -1.81 -8.58
N TYR A 74 -15.10 -1.02 -9.20
CA TYR A 74 -16.47 -0.80 -8.71
C TYR A 74 -17.20 -2.12 -8.48
N SER A 75 -17.16 -3.03 -9.45
CA SER A 75 -17.80 -4.35 -9.35
C SER A 75 -17.23 -5.21 -8.22
N ASP A 76 -15.94 -5.10 -7.93
CA ASP A 76 -15.31 -5.82 -6.82
C ASP A 76 -15.74 -5.23 -5.47
N PHE A 77 -15.85 -3.89 -5.34
CA PHE A 77 -16.38 -3.28 -4.12
C PHE A 77 -17.85 -3.67 -3.89
N GLU A 78 -18.68 -3.79 -4.94
CA GLU A 78 -20.03 -4.31 -4.81
C GLU A 78 -20.05 -5.74 -4.21
N GLU A 79 -19.11 -6.59 -4.63
CA GLU A 79 -18.96 -7.94 -4.06
C GLU A 79 -18.44 -7.90 -2.62
N VAL A 80 -17.40 -7.12 -2.33
CA VAL A 80 -16.83 -6.99 -0.98
C VAL A 80 -17.90 -6.55 0.02
N LEU A 81 -18.71 -5.55 -0.32
CA LEU A 81 -19.74 -4.98 0.54
C LEU A 81 -20.91 -5.92 0.86
N LYS A 82 -21.07 -7.03 0.13
CA LYS A 82 -22.03 -8.08 0.49
C LYS A 82 -21.59 -8.92 1.71
N TYR A 83 -20.28 -8.96 2.00
CA TYR A 83 -19.71 -9.86 3.01
C TYR A 83 -18.92 -9.15 4.09
N VAL A 84 -18.43 -7.95 3.83
CA VAL A 84 -17.62 -7.14 4.75
C VAL A 84 -18.43 -5.92 5.19
N PRO A 85 -18.68 -5.75 6.49
CA PRO A 85 -19.33 -4.55 7.01
C PRO A 85 -18.53 -3.30 6.65
N LYS A 86 -19.22 -2.31 6.10
CA LYS A 86 -18.61 -1.09 5.57
C LYS A 86 -17.80 -0.32 6.63
N GLU A 87 -18.30 -0.28 7.86
CA GLU A 87 -17.66 0.37 9.01
C GLU A 87 -16.35 -0.29 9.43
N LYS A 88 -16.10 -1.52 8.97
CA LYS A 88 -14.82 -2.21 9.15
C LYS A 88 -13.84 -2.02 7.98
N ILE A 89 -14.21 -1.28 6.95
CA ILE A 89 -13.36 -1.07 5.77
C ILE A 89 -12.62 0.26 5.88
N VAL A 90 -11.31 0.20 5.70
CA VAL A 90 -10.48 1.34 5.31
C VAL A 90 -9.88 1.05 3.94
N ALA A 91 -9.73 2.08 3.12
CA ALA A 91 -9.25 1.91 1.76
C ALA A 91 -8.27 3.00 1.36
N ILE A 92 -7.39 2.67 0.45
CA ILE A 92 -6.56 3.58 -0.32
C ILE A 92 -6.70 3.24 -1.80
N LEU A 93 -6.44 4.20 -2.68
CA LEU A 93 -6.46 3.97 -4.13
C LEU A 93 -5.16 3.32 -4.60
N GLY A 94 -5.26 2.42 -5.57
CA GLY A 94 -4.16 1.98 -6.41
C GLY A 94 -4.00 2.85 -7.66
N ASN A 95 -3.03 2.52 -8.51
CA ASN A 95 -2.75 3.33 -9.70
C ASN A 95 -3.74 3.08 -10.87
N HIS A 96 -4.55 2.04 -10.79
CA HIS A 96 -5.60 1.74 -11.76
C HIS A 96 -7.01 2.12 -11.28
N ASP A 97 -7.12 2.66 -10.05
CA ASP A 97 -8.42 3.05 -9.52
C ASP A 97 -8.89 4.39 -10.07
N ASP A 98 -10.22 4.52 -10.22
CA ASP A 98 -10.87 5.80 -10.42
C ASP A 98 -10.80 6.60 -9.11
N PHE A 99 -10.47 7.90 -9.21
CA PHE A 99 -10.40 8.81 -8.05
C PHE A 99 -11.70 8.91 -7.26
N ASP A 100 -12.84 8.59 -7.85
CA ASP A 100 -14.17 8.70 -7.22
C ASP A 100 -14.67 7.39 -6.61
N VAL A 101 -13.99 6.26 -6.82
CA VAL A 101 -14.50 4.95 -6.39
C VAL A 101 -14.77 4.87 -4.88
N LEU A 102 -13.90 5.41 -4.04
CA LEU A 102 -14.09 5.39 -2.59
C LEU A 102 -15.26 6.28 -2.16
N ASN A 103 -15.43 7.45 -2.78
CA ASN A 103 -16.56 8.35 -2.54
C ASN A 103 -17.89 7.72 -2.98
N HIS A 104 -17.90 7.07 -4.14
CA HIS A 104 -19.09 6.40 -4.68
C HIS A 104 -19.69 5.41 -3.67
N PHE A 105 -18.85 4.61 -3.04
CA PHE A 105 -19.27 3.67 -1.99
C PHE A 105 -19.29 4.30 -0.59
N ASN A 106 -18.91 5.58 -0.44
CA ASN A 106 -18.75 6.27 0.83
C ASN A 106 -17.90 5.43 1.81
N LEU A 107 -16.74 4.95 1.35
CA LEU A 107 -15.75 4.21 2.14
C LEU A 107 -14.84 5.16 2.92
N ASN A 108 -14.24 4.64 3.99
CA ASN A 108 -13.27 5.40 4.77
C ASN A 108 -11.92 5.44 4.03
N ASP A 109 -11.68 6.54 3.31
CA ASP A 109 -10.40 6.82 2.66
C ASP A 109 -9.32 7.13 3.71
N LEU A 110 -8.30 6.27 3.75
CA LEU A 110 -7.18 6.37 4.71
C LEU A 110 -6.00 7.17 4.16
N ASN A 111 -6.03 7.63 2.91
CA ASN A 111 -4.91 8.34 2.30
C ASN A 111 -4.56 9.62 3.09
N GLY A 112 -3.33 9.72 3.62
CA GLY A 112 -2.87 10.84 4.45
C GLY A 112 -3.53 10.93 5.83
N LYS A 113 -4.20 9.88 6.29
CA LYS A 113 -4.89 9.83 7.58
C LYS A 113 -4.36 8.70 8.46
N ILE A 114 -4.65 8.78 9.75
CA ILE A 114 -4.30 7.78 10.75
C ILE A 114 -5.57 7.39 11.51
N ILE A 115 -5.77 6.10 11.68
CA ILE A 115 -6.75 5.53 12.59
C ILE A 115 -6.06 4.74 13.70
N THR A 116 -6.77 4.49 14.79
CA THR A 116 -6.27 3.65 15.87
C THR A 116 -7.25 2.52 16.16
N ILE A 117 -6.79 1.29 16.05
CA ILE A 117 -7.54 0.06 16.34
C ILE A 117 -6.74 -0.75 17.35
N ASN A 118 -7.37 -1.13 18.47
CA ASN A 118 -6.73 -1.90 19.54
C ASN A 118 -5.41 -1.27 20.05
N GLY A 119 -5.31 0.07 20.01
CA GLY A 119 -4.11 0.81 20.39
C GLY A 119 -3.01 0.84 19.32
N ILE A 120 -3.24 0.24 18.14
CA ILE A 120 -2.32 0.24 16.99
C ILE A 120 -2.71 1.37 16.04
N ARG A 121 -1.75 2.25 15.71
CA ARG A 121 -1.93 3.35 14.76
C ARG A 121 -1.67 2.85 13.35
N ILE A 122 -2.64 3.01 12.47
CA ILE A 122 -2.60 2.57 11.07
C ILE A 122 -2.73 3.79 10.18
N GLY A 123 -1.73 4.06 9.34
CA GLY A 123 -1.75 5.15 8.37
C GLY A 123 -1.81 4.64 6.94
N GLY A 124 -2.23 5.50 6.00
CA GLY A 124 -2.41 5.14 4.60
C GLY A 124 -1.71 6.06 3.61
N MET A 125 -1.19 5.47 2.52
CA MET A 125 -0.67 6.17 1.35
C MET A 125 -1.12 5.46 0.08
N GLN A 126 -1.89 6.15 -0.77
CA GLN A 126 -2.38 5.65 -2.05
C GLN A 126 -1.33 5.65 -3.17
N GLY A 127 -1.64 4.97 -4.26
CA GLY A 127 -0.97 5.11 -5.56
C GLY A 127 0.41 4.49 -5.65
N SER A 128 1.04 4.68 -6.80
CA SER A 128 2.35 4.12 -7.15
C SER A 128 3.36 5.21 -7.55
N TYR A 129 4.56 4.78 -7.96
CA TYR A 129 5.51 5.68 -8.59
C TYR A 129 4.94 6.25 -9.90
N LYS A 130 5.14 7.55 -10.12
CA LYS A 130 4.68 8.26 -11.33
C LYS A 130 5.58 7.95 -12.52
N TYR A 131 5.22 6.92 -13.29
CA TYR A 131 5.98 6.44 -14.44
C TYR A 131 5.49 6.98 -15.80
N LYS A 132 4.37 7.74 -15.81
CA LYS A 132 3.78 8.38 -17.01
C LYS A 132 3.15 9.72 -16.66
N ASP A 133 2.88 10.55 -17.69
CA ASP A 133 2.33 11.90 -17.51
C ASP A 133 0.80 11.93 -17.35
N GLU A 134 0.11 10.81 -17.57
CA GLU A 134 -1.33 10.69 -17.35
C GLU A 134 -1.71 10.90 -15.90
N LYS A 135 -2.94 11.35 -15.65
CA LYS A 135 -3.45 11.54 -14.31
C LYS A 135 -3.95 10.21 -13.73
N PHE A 136 -3.27 9.71 -12.73
CA PHE A 136 -3.65 8.54 -11.94
C PHE A 136 -3.12 8.70 -10.50
N PRO A 137 -3.63 7.95 -9.51
CA PRO A 137 -3.07 8.00 -8.16
C PRO A 137 -1.58 7.63 -8.15
N SER A 138 -0.72 8.63 -8.00
CA SER A 138 0.73 8.44 -8.13
C SER A 138 1.52 9.56 -7.48
N PHE A 139 2.79 9.27 -7.19
CA PHE A 139 3.74 10.21 -6.62
C PHE A 139 5.09 10.10 -7.32
N THR A 140 5.79 11.22 -7.49
CA THR A 140 7.25 11.20 -7.66
C THR A 140 7.89 10.83 -6.33
N HIS A 141 9.20 10.56 -6.34
CA HIS A 141 9.92 10.30 -5.10
C HIS A 141 9.86 11.48 -4.14
N GLU A 142 10.03 12.70 -4.64
CA GLU A 142 10.00 13.95 -3.87
C GLU A 142 8.61 14.24 -3.28
N GLU A 143 7.56 14.03 -4.08
CA GLU A 143 6.18 14.16 -3.60
C GLU A 143 5.86 13.16 -2.50
N SER A 144 6.35 11.90 -2.62
CA SER A 144 6.17 10.86 -1.61
C SER A 144 6.84 11.21 -0.27
N ILE A 145 8.04 11.80 -0.32
CA ILE A 145 8.76 12.27 0.86
C ILE A 145 7.95 13.39 1.55
N THR A 146 7.50 14.36 0.76
CA THR A 146 6.72 15.50 1.28
C THR A 146 5.41 15.04 1.93
N PHE A 147 4.69 14.14 1.24
CA PHE A 147 3.43 13.58 1.72
C PHE A 147 3.60 12.83 3.05
N LEU A 148 4.55 11.91 3.13
CA LEU A 148 4.76 11.08 4.31
C LEU A 148 5.39 11.86 5.48
N ASN A 149 6.14 12.95 5.22
CA ASN A 149 6.60 13.84 6.29
C ASN A 149 5.44 14.54 7.02
N ALA A 150 4.28 14.68 6.38
CA ALA A 150 3.08 15.25 6.98
C ALA A 150 2.20 14.21 7.72
N LEU A 151 2.45 12.92 7.52
CA LEU A 151 1.59 11.81 8.04
C LEU A 151 1.95 11.55 9.48
N GLY A 152 2.25 12.05 10.42
CA GLY A 152 2.47 11.62 11.82
C GLY A 152 3.02 10.18 11.97
N GLU A 153 3.19 9.72 13.20
CA GLU A 153 3.73 8.39 13.48
C GLU A 153 2.67 7.29 13.40
N VAL A 154 3.03 6.15 12.79
CA VAL A 154 2.18 4.95 12.71
C VAL A 154 2.93 3.70 13.15
N ASP A 155 2.18 2.65 13.48
CA ASP A 155 2.70 1.32 13.78
C ASP A 155 2.57 0.40 12.56
N ILE A 156 1.59 0.65 11.70
CA ILE A 156 1.40 0.00 10.41
C ILE A 156 1.21 1.08 9.35
N LEU A 157 2.02 1.05 8.30
CA LEU A 157 1.79 1.82 7.09
C LEU A 157 1.12 0.91 6.04
N LEU A 158 -0.11 1.24 5.66
CA LEU A 158 -0.77 0.66 4.49
C LEU A 158 -0.40 1.51 3.27
N SER A 159 0.09 0.88 2.21
CA SER A 159 0.38 1.60 0.97
C SER A 159 -0.01 0.74 -0.23
N HIS A 160 -0.30 1.37 -1.39
CA HIS A 160 -0.53 0.57 -2.58
C HIS A 160 0.78 0.00 -3.10
N THR A 161 1.80 0.84 -3.33
CA THR A 161 3.15 0.38 -3.68
C THR A 161 4.04 0.25 -2.43
N GLY A 162 5.12 -0.52 -2.53
CA GLY A 162 6.08 -0.73 -1.45
C GLY A 162 7.19 0.33 -1.37
N PRO A 163 8.14 0.17 -0.43
CA PRO A 163 9.32 1.01 -0.33
C PRO A 163 10.28 0.76 -1.52
N TYR A 164 10.93 1.82 -1.99
CA TYR A 164 12.03 1.72 -2.94
C TYR A 164 13.31 1.24 -2.23
N LEU A 165 13.84 0.09 -2.64
CA LEU A 165 15.06 -0.49 -2.04
C LEU A 165 16.25 -0.52 -3.02
N GLY A 166 16.06 -0.04 -4.25
CA GLY A 166 17.12 -0.03 -5.28
C GLY A 166 17.34 -1.39 -5.94
N LEU A 167 16.42 -2.33 -5.77
CA LEU A 167 16.44 -3.68 -6.32
C LEU A 167 15.51 -3.84 -7.53
N GLU A 168 14.70 -2.83 -7.78
CA GLU A 168 13.65 -2.83 -8.79
C GLU A 168 14.24 -2.86 -10.20
N THR A 169 13.66 -3.72 -11.06
CA THR A 169 14.13 -3.94 -12.43
C THR A 169 13.40 -3.10 -13.46
N ASN A 170 12.23 -2.57 -13.10
CA ASN A 170 11.44 -1.68 -13.97
C ASN A 170 10.81 -0.53 -13.18
N GLU A 171 10.42 0.54 -13.89
CA GLU A 171 9.86 1.75 -13.28
C GLU A 171 8.42 1.59 -12.83
N VAL A 172 7.63 0.72 -13.48
CA VAL A 172 6.21 0.52 -13.18
C VAL A 172 6.02 -0.07 -11.78
N HIS A 173 6.84 -1.06 -11.44
CA HIS A 173 6.84 -1.71 -10.11
C HIS A 173 7.89 -1.13 -9.17
N SER A 174 8.35 0.08 -9.46
CA SER A 174 9.25 0.79 -8.57
C SER A 174 8.53 1.21 -7.29
N GLY A 175 9.15 0.94 -6.14
CA GLY A 175 8.68 1.47 -4.88
C GLY A 175 8.92 2.97 -4.76
N LEU A 176 8.50 3.57 -3.66
CA LEU A 176 8.65 5.00 -3.37
C LEU A 176 9.72 5.24 -2.30
N ILE A 177 10.65 6.16 -2.58
CA ILE A 177 11.72 6.57 -1.64
C ILE A 177 11.13 7.14 -0.36
N GLY A 178 10.05 7.92 -0.47
CA GLY A 178 9.37 8.48 0.69
C GLY A 178 8.90 7.40 1.67
N ILE A 179 8.43 6.24 1.17
CA ILE A 179 8.06 5.11 2.03
C ILE A 179 9.31 4.59 2.75
N THR A 180 10.42 4.36 2.04
CA THR A 180 11.66 3.88 2.67
C THR A 180 12.14 4.81 3.77
N GLU A 181 12.26 6.10 3.49
CA GLU A 181 12.71 7.10 4.47
C GLU A 181 11.76 7.19 5.68
N TYR A 182 10.46 7.19 5.42
CA TYR A 182 9.45 7.24 6.47
C TYR A 182 9.51 6.04 7.42
N LEU A 183 9.68 4.82 6.88
CA LEU A 183 9.80 3.59 7.68
C LEU A 183 11.01 3.62 8.62
N TYR A 184 12.14 4.17 8.15
CA TYR A 184 13.32 4.37 9.01
C TYR A 184 13.11 5.47 10.03
N LYS A 185 12.74 6.67 9.58
CA LYS A 185 12.63 7.88 10.41
C LYS A 185 11.61 7.74 11.54
N ASN A 186 10.50 7.07 11.29
CA ASN A 186 9.42 6.90 12.24
C ASN A 186 9.44 5.53 12.93
N HIS A 187 10.49 4.71 12.72
CA HIS A 187 10.66 3.40 13.35
C HIS A 187 9.47 2.46 13.15
N VAL A 188 8.85 2.49 11.96
CA VAL A 188 7.61 1.77 11.66
C VAL A 188 7.85 0.27 11.61
N PRO A 189 7.15 -0.55 12.41
CA PRO A 189 7.35 -2.00 12.43
C PRO A 189 6.86 -2.73 11.19
N TYR A 190 5.74 -2.27 10.59
CA TYR A 190 5.10 -2.96 9.48
C TYR A 190 4.74 -2.01 8.33
N ASN A 191 5.06 -2.42 7.11
CA ASN A 191 4.47 -1.88 5.89
C ASN A 191 3.74 -3.02 5.16
N ILE A 192 2.46 -2.82 4.84
CA ILE A 192 1.63 -3.77 4.11
C ILE A 192 1.23 -3.11 2.79
N HIS A 193 1.54 -3.75 1.67
CA HIS A 193 1.30 -3.17 0.35
C HIS A 193 0.90 -4.22 -0.70
N GLY A 194 0.35 -3.77 -1.83
CA GLY A 194 0.00 -4.55 -3.01
C GLY A 194 0.91 -4.26 -4.20
N HIS A 195 0.29 -3.98 -5.34
CA HIS A 195 0.86 -3.48 -6.59
C HIS A 195 1.62 -4.51 -7.47
N ASN A 196 2.42 -5.39 -6.90
CA ASN A 196 3.25 -6.32 -7.69
C ASN A 196 2.58 -7.68 -7.95
N HIS A 197 1.33 -7.87 -7.52
CA HIS A 197 0.52 -9.08 -7.73
C HIS A 197 1.16 -10.36 -7.19
N GLN A 198 1.80 -10.29 -6.04
CA GLN A 198 2.41 -11.44 -5.38
C GLN A 198 2.25 -11.37 -3.86
N ASN A 199 2.40 -12.51 -3.19
CA ASN A 199 2.44 -12.59 -1.74
C ASN A 199 3.87 -12.87 -1.28
N GLY A 200 4.34 -12.09 -0.31
CA GLY A 200 5.69 -12.28 0.24
C GLY A 200 5.95 -11.41 1.45
N ASP A 201 6.87 -11.87 2.28
CA ASP A 201 7.37 -11.14 3.43
C ASP A 201 8.88 -10.94 3.30
N ARG A 202 9.35 -9.75 3.63
CA ARG A 202 10.78 -9.42 3.70
C ARG A 202 11.04 -8.44 4.83
N PHE A 203 12.30 -8.30 5.23
CA PHE A 203 12.69 -7.35 6.26
C PHE A 203 13.66 -6.32 5.70
N MET A 204 13.46 -5.07 6.10
CA MET A 204 14.46 -4.02 5.93
C MET A 204 15.57 -4.18 6.98
N LYS A 205 16.70 -3.51 6.78
CA LYS A 205 17.84 -3.61 7.71
C LYS A 205 17.54 -3.09 9.12
N ASN A 206 16.56 -2.18 9.26
CA ASN A 206 16.11 -1.70 10.58
C ASN A 206 15.11 -2.65 11.27
N GLY A 207 14.79 -3.79 10.67
CA GLY A 207 13.83 -4.76 11.19
C GLY A 207 12.37 -4.52 10.79
N THR A 208 12.04 -3.45 10.07
CA THR A 208 10.68 -3.25 9.52
C THR A 208 10.30 -4.45 8.65
N LYS A 209 9.16 -5.07 8.95
CA LYS A 209 8.60 -6.15 8.14
C LYS A 209 7.76 -5.55 7.00
N ILE A 210 8.17 -5.84 5.77
CA ILE A 210 7.43 -5.51 4.56
C ILE A 210 6.62 -6.72 4.16
N MET A 211 5.32 -6.54 4.03
CA MET A 211 4.35 -7.58 3.71
C MET A 211 3.64 -7.22 2.40
N GLU A 212 4.01 -7.88 1.34
CA GLU A 212 3.39 -7.74 0.02
C GLU A 212 2.20 -8.69 -0.08
N ARG A 213 1.02 -8.18 -0.45
CA ARG A 213 -0.24 -8.93 -0.46
C ARG A 213 -1.00 -8.75 -1.77
N TYR A 214 -1.53 -9.86 -2.26
CA TYR A 214 -2.27 -9.97 -3.50
C TYR A 214 -3.60 -10.68 -3.29
N LEU A 215 -4.67 -10.14 -3.86
CA LEU A 215 -6.06 -10.59 -3.75
C LEU A 215 -6.58 -10.52 -2.30
N ILE A 216 -6.96 -11.65 -1.72
CA ILE A 216 -7.59 -11.72 -0.40
C ILE A 216 -6.70 -12.53 0.53
N GLU A 217 -6.22 -11.89 1.59
CA GLU A 217 -5.40 -12.52 2.61
C GLU A 217 -5.83 -12.09 4.02
N LYS A 218 -5.82 -13.03 4.96
CA LYS A 218 -5.93 -12.72 6.39
C LYS A 218 -4.55 -12.79 7.01
N ILE A 219 -4.20 -11.77 7.77
CA ILE A 219 -2.93 -11.70 8.51
C ILE A 219 -3.17 -11.40 9.97
N GLU A 220 -2.28 -11.87 10.82
CA GLU A 220 -2.26 -11.59 12.26
C GLU A 220 -0.90 -11.00 12.64
N LEU A 221 -0.92 -9.89 13.38
CA LEU A 221 0.27 -9.16 13.82
C LEU A 221 0.28 -9.01 15.34
#